data_eaae5e7c798d23635b777cdda452e7ce
#
_entry.id   eaae5e7c798d23635b777cdda452e7ce
#
_cell.length_a   1.000
_cell.length_b   1.000
_cell.length_c   1.000
_cell.angle_alpha   90.00
_cell.angle_beta   90.00
_cell.angle_gamma   90.00
#
_symmetry.space_group_name_H-M   'P 1'
#
loop_
_entity.id
_entity.type
_entity.pdbx_description
1 polymer ?
#
loop_
_entity_poly.entity_id
_entity_poly.type
_entity_poly.pdbx_seq_one_letter_code
_entity_poly.pdbx_strand_id
1 'polypeptide(L)'
;MERRIFCFGDSNTYGYDPRGFVGDRYPAECCWVDILARKLNWEIQNEGQNGREIPSRPFQYQRAGELLAQSAPDVFAIMLGTNDLLRGDSAEASCSRMEAFLRYLQP
;
A
#
# COMPACT_ATOMS: atom_id res chain seq x y z
N MET A 1 -15.71 -14.07 -12.46
CA MET A 1 -14.80 -14.70 -11.51
C MET A 1 -14.16 -13.63 -10.63
N GLU A 2 -14.36 -13.75 -9.35
CA GLU A 2 -13.76 -12.81 -8.43
C GLU A 2 -12.25 -12.97 -8.37
N ARG A 3 -11.55 -11.84 -8.39
CA ARG A 3 -10.12 -11.80 -8.14
C ARG A 3 -9.85 -11.06 -6.84
N ARG A 4 -8.70 -11.32 -6.27
CA ARG A 4 -8.29 -10.70 -5.02
C ARG A 4 -7.09 -9.80 -5.26
N ILE A 5 -7.21 -8.52 -4.85
CA ILE A 5 -6.13 -7.56 -4.94
C ILE A 5 -5.75 -7.15 -3.51
N PHE A 6 -4.46 -7.12 -3.26
CA PHE A 6 -3.90 -6.61 -2.01
C PHE A 6 -3.22 -5.28 -2.33
N CYS A 7 -3.73 -4.18 -1.76
CA CYS A 7 -3.17 -2.84 -1.99
C CYS A 7 -2.30 -2.44 -0.79
N PHE A 8 -1.00 -2.42 -1.01
CA PHE A 8 0.00 -2.08 0.00
C PHE A 8 0.50 -0.66 -0.27
N GLY A 9 0.19 0.27 0.63
CA GLY A 9 0.50 1.67 0.38
C GLY A 9 0.52 2.55 1.62
N ASP A 10 0.56 3.85 1.38
CA ASP A 10 0.60 4.87 2.42
C ASP A 10 -0.78 5.51 2.63
N SER A 11 -0.81 6.78 3.05
CA SER A 11 -2.05 7.51 3.29
C SER A 11 -2.93 7.65 2.06
N ASN A 12 -2.34 7.69 0.86
CA ASN A 12 -3.12 7.78 -0.38
C ASN A 12 -3.93 6.51 -0.62
N THR A 13 -3.40 5.36 -0.24
CA THR A 13 -4.12 4.08 -0.30
C THR A 13 -5.10 3.95 0.85
N TYR A 14 -4.68 4.35 2.05
CA TYR A 14 -5.52 4.33 3.24
C TYR A 14 -6.79 5.17 3.05
N GLY A 15 -6.69 6.30 2.34
CA GLY A 15 -7.79 7.23 2.15
C GLY A 15 -7.80 8.35 3.19
N TYR A 16 -6.61 8.75 3.64
CA TYR A 16 -6.46 9.78 4.67
C TYR A 16 -7.13 11.09 4.27
N ASP A 17 -7.96 11.62 5.18
CA ASP A 17 -8.62 12.91 5.03
C ASP A 17 -7.84 13.96 5.83
N PRO A 18 -7.10 14.87 5.16
CA PRO A 18 -6.30 15.86 5.86
C PRO A 18 -7.11 16.88 6.65
N ARG A 19 -8.43 16.96 6.42
CA ARG A 19 -9.30 17.88 7.17
C ARG A 19 -9.49 17.43 8.61
N GLY A 20 -9.47 16.11 8.86
CA GLY A 20 -9.43 15.56 10.20
C GLY A 20 -10.61 15.81 11.11
N PHE A 21 -11.81 16.08 10.56
CA PHE A 21 -12.96 16.46 11.41
C PHE A 21 -13.63 15.28 12.10
N VAL A 22 -13.87 14.19 11.39
CA VAL A 22 -14.54 13.01 11.93
C VAL A 22 -13.79 11.80 11.42
N GLY A 23 -12.98 11.23 12.29
CA GLY A 23 -12.10 10.17 11.88
C GLY A 23 -10.99 10.72 10.99
N ASP A 24 -10.16 9.85 10.47
CA ASP A 24 -8.97 10.19 9.70
C ASP A 24 -9.04 9.71 8.25
N ARG A 25 -10.23 9.33 7.79
CA ARG A 25 -10.43 8.68 6.51
C ARG A 25 -11.61 9.26 5.75
N TYR A 26 -11.47 9.38 4.44
CA TYR A 26 -12.60 9.73 3.58
C TYR A 26 -13.67 8.62 3.62
N PRO A 27 -14.94 8.96 3.35
CA PRO A 27 -15.97 7.94 3.16
C PRO A 27 -15.58 6.97 2.04
N ALA A 28 -16.05 5.72 2.15
CA ALA A 28 -15.70 4.68 1.19
C ALA A 28 -15.99 5.08 -0.26
N GLU A 29 -17.09 5.79 -0.51
CA GLU A 29 -17.45 6.23 -1.86
C GLU A 29 -16.46 7.24 -2.45
N CYS A 30 -15.56 7.79 -1.63
CA CYS A 30 -14.53 8.74 -2.06
C CYS A 30 -13.13 8.13 -2.09
N CYS A 31 -12.97 6.89 -1.61
CA CYS A 31 -11.66 6.22 -1.58
C CYS A 31 -11.48 5.39 -2.86
N TRP A 32 -10.37 5.62 -3.57
CA TRP A 32 -10.15 4.95 -4.86
C TRP A 32 -10.13 3.43 -4.74
N VAL A 33 -9.65 2.89 -3.62
CA VAL A 33 -9.60 1.44 -3.40
C VAL A 33 -11.02 0.85 -3.39
N ASP A 34 -11.93 1.50 -2.65
CA ASP A 34 -13.32 1.05 -2.54
C ASP A 34 -14.08 1.26 -3.86
N ILE A 35 -13.80 2.36 -4.56
CA ILE A 35 -14.39 2.63 -5.87
C ILE A 35 -13.99 1.53 -6.86
N LEU A 36 -12.70 1.19 -6.86
CA LEU A 36 -12.17 0.16 -7.74
C LEU A 36 -12.80 -1.20 -7.44
N ALA A 37 -12.93 -1.55 -6.16
CA ALA A 37 -13.54 -2.81 -5.75
C ALA A 37 -14.96 -2.96 -6.30
N ARG A 38 -15.75 -1.88 -6.18
CA ARG A 38 -17.14 -1.90 -6.67
C ARG A 38 -17.21 -1.98 -8.18
N LYS A 39 -16.35 -1.23 -8.88
CA LYS A 39 -16.37 -1.20 -10.36
C LYS A 39 -15.93 -2.51 -10.97
N LEU A 40 -14.96 -3.17 -10.37
CA LEU A 40 -14.42 -4.43 -10.89
C LEU A 40 -15.12 -5.66 -10.32
N ASN A 41 -15.90 -5.48 -9.24
CA ASN A 41 -16.48 -6.59 -8.49
C ASN A 41 -15.40 -7.59 -8.04
N TRP A 42 -14.27 -7.03 -7.57
CA TRP A 42 -13.14 -7.80 -7.05
C TRP A 42 -13.05 -7.62 -5.54
N GLU A 43 -12.50 -8.61 -4.88
CA GLU A 43 -12.19 -8.48 -3.45
C GLU A 43 -10.88 -7.71 -3.32
N ILE A 44 -10.92 -6.58 -2.62
CA ILE A 44 -9.73 -5.75 -2.43
C ILE A 44 -9.44 -5.62 -0.94
N GLN A 45 -8.21 -5.96 -0.56
CA GLN A 45 -7.71 -5.74 0.78
C GLN A 45 -6.89 -4.45 0.78
N ASN A 46 -7.32 -3.49 1.60
CA ASN A 46 -6.63 -2.20 1.73
C ASN A 46 -5.64 -2.30 2.89
N GLU A 47 -4.35 -2.36 2.57
CA GLU A 47 -3.26 -2.29 3.54
C GLU A 47 -2.54 -0.96 3.45
N GLY A 48 -3.29 0.12 3.32
CA GLY A 48 -2.76 1.48 3.42
C GLY A 48 -2.50 1.85 4.87
N GLN A 49 -1.39 2.51 5.11
CA GLN A 49 -1.00 2.97 6.44
C GLN A 49 -0.41 4.37 6.33
N ASN A 50 -0.97 5.31 7.10
CA ASN A 50 -0.48 6.68 7.11
C ASN A 50 1.00 6.73 7.48
N GLY A 51 1.78 7.47 6.71
CA GLY A 51 3.20 7.65 6.97
C GLY A 51 4.08 6.50 6.51
N ARG A 52 3.52 5.45 5.92
CA ARG A 52 4.33 4.31 5.50
C ARG A 52 5.36 4.72 4.47
N GLU A 53 6.58 4.29 4.70
CA GLU A 53 7.69 4.40 3.77
C GLU A 53 7.95 3.06 3.11
N ILE A 54 8.78 3.06 2.08
CA ILE A 54 9.19 1.81 1.42
C ILE A 54 9.90 0.95 2.46
N PRO A 55 9.50 -0.31 2.65
CA PRO A 55 10.16 -1.19 3.60
C PRO A 55 11.66 -1.32 3.30
N SER A 56 12.49 -1.24 4.34
CA SER A 56 13.95 -1.29 4.18
C SER A 56 14.63 -2.11 5.29
N ARG A 57 13.91 -2.44 6.34
CA ARG A 57 14.47 -3.18 7.48
C ARG A 57 13.95 -4.61 7.49
N PRO A 58 14.72 -5.56 8.05
CA PRO A 58 14.31 -6.98 8.05
C PRO A 58 12.92 -7.23 8.61
N PHE A 59 12.53 -6.56 9.70
CA PHE A 59 11.21 -6.78 10.28
C PHE A 59 10.09 -6.24 9.38
N GLN A 60 10.36 -5.18 8.63
CA GLN A 60 9.39 -4.63 7.68
C GLN A 60 9.19 -5.58 6.50
N TYR A 61 10.27 -6.15 5.98
CA TYR A 61 10.22 -7.16 4.93
C TYR A 61 9.44 -8.38 5.39
N GLN A 62 9.75 -8.86 6.58
CA GLN A 62 9.09 -10.04 7.14
C GLN A 62 7.59 -9.81 7.29
N ARG A 63 7.20 -8.65 7.82
CA ARG A 63 5.79 -8.31 8.03
C ARG A 63 5.04 -8.24 6.70
N ALA A 64 5.62 -7.59 5.70
CA ALA A 64 5.00 -7.51 4.38
C ALA A 64 4.83 -8.89 3.75
N GLY A 65 5.86 -9.74 3.88
CA GLY A 65 5.80 -11.11 3.38
C GLY A 65 4.73 -11.94 4.07
N GLU A 66 4.58 -11.78 5.38
CA GLU A 66 3.52 -12.47 6.14
C GLU A 66 2.13 -12.05 5.69
N LEU A 67 1.92 -10.75 5.53
CA LEU A 67 0.64 -10.21 5.05
C LEU A 67 0.30 -10.74 3.66
N LEU A 68 1.28 -10.76 2.77
CA LEU A 68 1.11 -11.27 1.42
C LEU A 68 0.77 -12.76 1.43
N ALA A 69 1.46 -13.53 2.25
CA ALA A 69 1.21 -14.96 2.36
C ALA A 69 -0.20 -15.26 2.90
N GLN A 70 -0.64 -14.51 3.91
CA GLN A 70 -1.98 -14.67 4.49
C GLN A 70 -3.08 -14.31 3.51
N SER A 71 -2.87 -13.27 2.72
CA SER A 71 -3.85 -12.80 1.76
C SER A 71 -3.91 -13.65 0.50
N ALA A 72 -2.77 -14.20 0.07
CA ALA A 72 -2.62 -14.97 -1.17
C ALA A 72 -3.36 -14.32 -2.35
N PRO A 73 -3.06 -13.05 -2.68
CA PRO A 73 -3.81 -12.33 -3.70
C PRO A 73 -3.41 -12.76 -5.12
N ASP A 74 -4.31 -12.49 -6.07
CA ASP A 74 -3.99 -12.61 -7.49
C ASP A 74 -3.09 -11.47 -7.95
N VAL A 75 -3.29 -10.28 -7.36
CA VAL A 75 -2.51 -9.09 -7.68
C VAL A 75 -2.06 -8.41 -6.39
N PHE A 76 -0.78 -8.09 -6.32
CA PHE A 76 -0.21 -7.31 -5.22
C PHE A 76 0.17 -5.94 -5.77
N ALA A 77 -0.60 -4.92 -5.40
CA ALA A 77 -0.39 -3.56 -5.86
C ALA A 77 0.33 -2.75 -4.79
N ILE A 78 1.44 -2.12 -5.16
CA ILE A 78 2.25 -1.30 -4.25
C ILE A 78 2.22 0.14 -4.72
N MET A 79 1.87 1.06 -3.81
CA MET A 79 1.93 2.50 -4.06
C MET A 79 2.63 3.16 -2.88
N LEU A 80 3.93 3.34 -2.99
CA LEU A 80 4.79 3.89 -1.94
C LEU A 80 5.86 4.79 -2.56
N GLY A 81 6.45 5.64 -1.73
CA GLY A 81 7.55 6.52 -2.11
C GLY A 81 7.32 7.97 -1.74
N THR A 82 6.06 8.40 -1.60
CA THR A 82 5.74 9.79 -1.27
C THR A 82 6.38 10.20 0.05
N ASN A 83 6.24 9.39 1.10
CA ASN A 83 6.79 9.72 2.40
C ASN A 83 8.32 9.69 2.43
N ASP A 84 8.92 8.79 1.63
CA ASP A 84 10.36 8.75 1.46
C ASP A 84 10.88 10.07 0.88
N LEU A 85 10.24 10.55 -0.18
CA LEU A 85 10.61 11.81 -0.82
C LEU A 85 10.36 13.01 0.11
N LEU A 86 9.25 13.01 0.84
CA LEU A 86 8.95 14.09 1.79
C LEU A 86 9.96 14.15 2.93
N ARG A 87 10.52 13.02 3.31
CA ARG A 87 11.59 12.96 4.32
C ARG A 87 12.91 13.51 3.81
N GLY A 88 13.05 13.67 2.50
CA GLY A 88 14.25 14.22 1.89
C GLY A 88 15.11 13.21 1.15
N ASP A 89 14.62 11.97 0.99
CA ASP A 89 15.36 10.96 0.24
C ASP A 89 15.36 11.30 -1.25
N SER A 90 16.44 10.93 -1.93
CA SER A 90 16.52 11.10 -3.38
C SER A 90 15.64 10.09 -4.09
N ALA A 91 15.26 10.41 -5.34
CA ALA A 91 14.53 9.48 -6.17
C ALA A 91 15.33 8.19 -6.40
N GLU A 92 16.65 8.30 -6.57
CA GLU A 92 17.52 7.14 -6.76
C GLU A 92 17.50 6.22 -5.54
N ALA A 93 17.63 6.77 -4.33
CA ALA A 93 17.58 5.98 -3.10
C ALA A 93 16.23 5.30 -2.92
N SER A 94 15.15 6.01 -3.20
CA SER A 94 13.80 5.46 -3.11
C SER A 94 13.59 4.33 -4.11
N CYS A 95 14.05 4.49 -5.34
CA CYS A 95 13.95 3.44 -6.36
C CYS A 95 14.76 2.21 -5.97
N SER A 96 15.95 2.40 -5.40
CA SER A 96 16.79 1.28 -4.94
C SER A 96 16.11 0.49 -3.83
N ARG A 97 15.47 1.18 -2.89
CA ARG A 97 14.74 0.51 -1.82
C ARG A 97 13.53 -0.25 -2.36
N MET A 98 12.81 0.34 -3.31
CA MET A 98 11.67 -0.34 -3.93
C MET A 98 12.13 -1.60 -4.67
N GLU A 99 13.23 -1.51 -5.40
CA GLU A 99 13.78 -2.67 -6.09
C GLU A 99 14.14 -3.79 -5.11
N ALA A 100 14.82 -3.45 -4.03
CA ALA A 100 15.20 -4.43 -3.01
C ALA A 100 13.97 -5.09 -2.36
N PHE A 101 12.93 -4.29 -2.08
CA PHE A 101 11.70 -4.80 -1.52
C PHE A 101 10.98 -5.76 -2.47
N LEU A 102 10.89 -5.39 -3.73
CA LEU A 102 10.26 -6.24 -4.75
C LEU A 102 11.03 -7.56 -4.91
N ARG A 103 12.35 -7.52 -4.88
CA ARG A 103 13.17 -8.74 -4.95
C ARG A 103 12.94 -9.66 -3.76
N TYR A 104 12.79 -9.08 -2.57
CA TYR A 104 12.49 -9.86 -1.37
C TYR A 104 11.16 -10.60 -1.50
N LEU A 105 10.14 -9.96 -2.08
CA LEU A 105 8.80 -10.53 -2.21
C LEU A 105 8.70 -11.59 -3.30
N GLN A 106 9.61 -11.62 -4.24
CA GLN A 106 9.62 -12.62 -5.31
C GLN A 106 10.14 -13.96 -4.80
N PRO A 107 9.51 -15.07 -5.21
CA PRO A 107 9.97 -16.39 -4.84
C PRO A 107 11.30 -16.78 -5.47
#